data_70b76a121ef492f7fec885804f7c0c52
#
_entry.id   70b76a121ef492f7fec885804f7c0c52
#
_cell.length_a   1.000
_cell.length_b   1.000
_cell.length_c   1.000
_cell.angle_alpha   90.00
_cell.angle_beta   90.00
_cell.angle_gamma   90.00
#
_symmetry.space_group_name_H-M   'P 1'
#
loop_
_entity.id
_entity.type
_entity.pdbx_description
1 polymer ?
#
loop_
_entity_poly.entity_id
_entity_poly.type
_entity_poly.pdbx_seq_one_letter_code
_entity_poly.pdbx_strand_id
1 'polypeptide(L)'
;LCDRRQRQMCIRDRLYSRGFDIFNRRIQLMEEVGANMVVNHNMAAICQSRQLRYNVKKMEDSSKKLSTGYRIISANDDAVGLQISEKMRNQIKGLDKASRNSQDGISMLQTADAALQETQDVLDRMVELTTQAANDINTDADRDAIKDEIDQLNQEIDRIAYTTNFNQQYMLAEGTPQARPGYYQIQTGSLARQSVKIRFVNASKESLGVDKVDVSSHQAAAKSISTVQDAIEKAALWRDEFGGQLEQLQHAATNADYTSQNTQTSESNIRDTEMNMELVLHSTNRILVSASQSILAQYNNDAKAVLEVLK
;
A
#
# COMPACT_ATOMS: atom_id res chain seq x y z
N LEU A 1 -7.10 -47.44 -26.17
CA LEU A 1 -6.07 -46.38 -26.13
C LEU A 1 -5.39 -46.11 -27.48
N CYS A 2 -5.43 -47.01 -28.44
CA CYS A 2 -4.92 -46.82 -29.80
C CYS A 2 -5.80 -45.93 -30.69
N ASP A 3 -7.12 -45.97 -30.52
CA ASP A 3 -8.08 -45.28 -31.40
C ASP A 3 -8.11 -43.73 -31.25
N ARG A 4 -7.76 -43.19 -30.08
CA ARG A 4 -7.68 -41.73 -29.86
C ARG A 4 -6.46 -41.06 -30.50
N ARG A 5 -5.31 -41.75 -30.53
CA ARG A 5 -4.09 -41.23 -31.18
C ARG A 5 -4.19 -41.24 -32.70
N GLN A 6 -4.80 -42.28 -33.28
CA GLN A 6 -5.03 -42.35 -34.72
C GLN A 6 -6.03 -41.29 -35.21
N ARG A 7 -7.09 -40.97 -34.44
CA ARG A 7 -8.01 -39.88 -34.80
C ARG A 7 -7.36 -38.48 -34.71
N GLN A 8 -6.49 -38.28 -33.77
CA GLN A 8 -5.74 -37.02 -33.67
C GLN A 8 -4.69 -36.85 -34.77
N MET A 9 -4.06 -37.95 -35.23
CA MET A 9 -3.17 -37.92 -36.37
C MET A 9 -3.94 -37.65 -37.69
N CYS A 10 -5.06 -38.28 -37.93
CA CYS A 10 -5.90 -38.03 -39.12
C CYS A 10 -6.49 -36.60 -39.16
N ILE A 11 -6.79 -36.00 -38.02
CA ILE A 11 -7.26 -34.61 -37.96
C ILE A 11 -6.10 -33.65 -38.27
N ARG A 12 -4.90 -33.93 -37.77
CA ARG A 12 -3.71 -33.11 -38.01
C ARG A 12 -3.27 -33.17 -39.47
N ASP A 13 -3.31 -34.34 -40.09
CA ASP A 13 -2.94 -34.50 -41.49
C ASP A 13 -3.99 -33.89 -42.43
N ARG A 14 -5.27 -33.91 -42.05
CA ARG A 14 -6.35 -33.26 -42.81
C ARG A 14 -6.33 -31.72 -42.69
N LEU A 15 -5.81 -31.16 -41.59
CA LEU A 15 -5.57 -29.73 -41.43
C LEU A 15 -4.32 -29.29 -42.19
N TYR A 16 -3.30 -30.14 -42.23
CA TYR A 16 -2.06 -29.85 -42.96
C TYR A 16 -2.28 -29.90 -44.48
N SER A 17 -3.04 -30.87 -44.99
CA SER A 17 -3.39 -30.93 -46.41
C SER A 17 -4.28 -29.79 -46.87
N ARG A 18 -5.28 -29.37 -46.04
CA ARG A 18 -6.10 -28.20 -46.35
C ARG A 18 -5.30 -26.88 -46.30
N GLY A 19 -4.34 -26.77 -45.40
CA GLY A 19 -3.42 -25.62 -45.32
C GLY A 19 -2.53 -25.54 -46.55
N PHE A 20 -2.06 -26.70 -47.03
CA PHE A 20 -1.21 -26.79 -48.23
C PHE A 20 -1.99 -26.54 -49.54
N ASP A 21 -3.24 -26.98 -49.61
CA ASP A 21 -4.14 -26.69 -50.75
C ASP A 21 -4.55 -25.21 -50.81
N ILE A 22 -4.79 -24.59 -49.67
CA ILE A 22 -5.05 -23.16 -49.58
C ILE A 22 -3.80 -22.35 -49.95
N PHE A 23 -2.63 -22.81 -49.54
CA PHE A 23 -1.36 -22.19 -49.88
C PHE A 23 -1.03 -22.31 -51.36
N ASN A 24 -1.18 -23.51 -51.95
CA ASN A 24 -0.99 -23.73 -53.39
C ASN A 24 -2.04 -22.98 -54.25
N ARG A 25 -3.29 -22.95 -53.83
CA ARG A 25 -4.33 -22.14 -54.48
C ARG A 25 -4.05 -20.63 -54.41
N ARG A 26 -3.46 -20.18 -53.32
CA ARG A 26 -2.98 -18.79 -53.19
C ARG A 26 -1.77 -18.51 -54.07
N ILE A 27 -0.86 -19.47 -54.24
CA ILE A 27 0.28 -19.36 -55.18
C ILE A 27 -0.23 -19.32 -56.62
N GLN A 28 -1.17 -20.19 -57.01
CA GLN A 28 -1.77 -20.16 -58.35
C GLN A 28 -2.55 -18.85 -58.62
N LEU A 29 -3.28 -18.34 -57.65
CA LEU A 29 -3.93 -17.05 -57.77
C LEU A 29 -2.92 -15.89 -57.83
N MET A 30 -1.74 -16.03 -57.26
CA MET A 30 -0.67 -15.04 -57.36
C MET A 30 0.05 -15.14 -58.73
N GLU A 31 0.18 -16.32 -59.33
CA GLU A 31 0.69 -16.48 -60.68
C GLU A 31 -0.30 -15.93 -61.74
N GLU A 32 -1.61 -16.13 -61.59
CA GLU A 32 -2.62 -15.54 -62.46
C GLU A 32 -2.70 -14.01 -62.33
N VAL A 33 -2.47 -13.46 -61.14
CA VAL A 33 -2.43 -11.99 -60.88
C VAL A 33 -1.14 -11.36 -61.43
N GLY A 34 -0.04 -12.16 -61.52
CA GLY A 34 1.24 -11.69 -62.07
C GLY A 34 1.26 -11.41 -63.58
N ALA A 35 0.26 -11.92 -64.33
CA ALA A 35 0.25 -11.81 -65.79
C ALA A 35 -0.26 -10.44 -66.32
N ASN A 36 -0.88 -9.58 -65.49
CA ASN A 36 -1.32 -8.26 -65.88
C ASN A 36 -0.53 -7.17 -65.17
N MET A 37 0.65 -6.82 -65.68
CA MET A 37 1.48 -5.75 -65.14
C MET A 37 0.92 -4.40 -65.55
N VAL A 38 0.16 -3.76 -64.67
CA VAL A 38 -0.38 -2.41 -64.86
C VAL A 38 0.67 -1.40 -64.43
N VAL A 39 1.29 -0.74 -65.38
CA VAL A 39 2.42 0.20 -65.14
C VAL A 39 2.01 1.44 -64.32
N ASN A 40 0.79 1.97 -64.54
CA ASN A 40 0.32 3.17 -63.87
C ASN A 40 -0.20 2.93 -62.45
N HIS A 41 -0.56 1.70 -62.07
CA HIS A 41 -1.10 1.33 -60.76
C HIS A 41 -0.46 0.02 -60.29
N ASN A 42 0.71 0.09 -59.68
CA ASN A 42 1.39 -1.07 -59.10
C ASN A 42 0.67 -1.50 -57.83
N MET A 43 -0.37 -2.36 -58.01
CA MET A 43 -1.19 -2.88 -56.89
C MET A 43 -0.37 -3.67 -55.88
N ALA A 44 0.68 -4.39 -56.31
CA ALA A 44 1.57 -5.15 -55.43
C ALA A 44 2.34 -4.17 -54.49
N ALA A 45 2.90 -3.10 -55.07
CA ALA A 45 3.59 -2.06 -54.24
C ALA A 45 2.64 -1.33 -53.30
N ILE A 46 1.40 -1.08 -53.71
CA ILE A 46 0.38 -0.46 -52.83
C ILE A 46 0.02 -1.39 -51.66
N CYS A 47 -0.22 -2.69 -51.92
CA CYS A 47 -0.48 -3.68 -50.88
C CYS A 47 0.71 -3.80 -49.92
N GLN A 48 1.93 -3.85 -50.45
CA GLN A 48 3.14 -3.92 -49.63
C GLN A 48 3.37 -2.65 -48.79
N SER A 49 3.07 -1.47 -49.34
CA SER A 49 3.12 -0.23 -48.60
C SER A 49 2.12 -0.20 -47.43
N ARG A 50 0.91 -0.79 -47.61
CA ARG A 50 -0.05 -0.93 -46.51
C ARG A 50 0.47 -1.90 -45.45
N GLN A 51 1.05 -3.03 -45.86
CA GLN A 51 1.63 -4.00 -44.94
C GLN A 51 2.82 -3.40 -44.18
N LEU A 52 3.69 -2.65 -44.84
CA LEU A 52 4.78 -1.90 -44.21
C LEU A 52 4.26 -0.97 -43.12
N ARG A 53 3.28 -0.12 -43.46
CA ARG A 53 2.67 0.79 -42.47
C ARG A 53 2.09 0.05 -41.25
N TYR A 54 1.44 -1.08 -41.47
CA TYR A 54 0.91 -1.92 -40.41
C TYR A 54 2.01 -2.49 -39.51
N ASN A 55 3.11 -2.99 -40.12
CA ASN A 55 4.25 -3.53 -39.39
C ASN A 55 5.00 -2.44 -38.60
N VAL A 56 5.16 -1.26 -39.18
CA VAL A 56 5.74 -0.09 -38.49
C VAL A 56 4.91 0.30 -37.28
N LYS A 57 3.57 0.38 -37.44
CA LYS A 57 2.68 0.70 -36.33
C LYS A 57 2.78 -0.33 -35.21
N LYS A 58 2.81 -1.63 -35.54
CA LYS A 58 3.02 -2.69 -34.52
C LYS A 58 4.37 -2.59 -33.82
N MET A 59 5.42 -2.27 -34.56
CA MET A 59 6.74 -2.07 -33.98
C MET A 59 6.76 -0.87 -33.03
N GLU A 60 6.11 0.24 -33.39
CA GLU A 60 5.96 1.43 -32.55
C GLU A 60 5.18 1.12 -31.27
N ASP A 61 4.08 0.37 -31.36
CA ASP A 61 3.25 -0.03 -30.22
C ASP A 61 4.03 -0.97 -29.28
N SER A 62 4.78 -1.96 -29.82
CA SER A 62 5.69 -2.78 -29.03
C SER A 62 6.78 -1.94 -28.36
N SER A 63 7.36 -0.98 -29.07
CA SER A 63 8.39 -0.08 -28.54
C SER A 63 7.87 0.76 -27.37
N LYS A 64 6.63 1.27 -27.46
CA LYS A 64 5.98 2.00 -26.36
C LYS A 64 5.80 1.12 -25.13
N LYS A 65 5.32 -0.13 -25.32
CA LYS A 65 5.12 -1.08 -24.23
C LYS A 65 6.44 -1.46 -23.56
N LEU A 66 7.50 -1.71 -24.34
CA LEU A 66 8.83 -1.97 -23.81
C LEU A 66 9.42 -0.78 -23.04
N SER A 67 9.17 0.45 -23.52
CA SER A 67 9.65 1.66 -22.85
C SER A 67 8.91 1.97 -21.55
N THR A 68 7.62 1.69 -21.47
CA THR A 68 6.80 1.97 -20.30
C THR A 68 6.71 0.81 -19.32
N GLY A 69 6.96 -0.42 -19.78
CA GLY A 69 6.72 -1.64 -19.00
C GLY A 69 5.25 -2.02 -18.87
N TYR A 70 4.34 -1.24 -19.47
CA TYR A 70 2.90 -1.47 -19.37
C TYR A 70 2.32 -2.04 -20.66
N ARG A 71 1.42 -3.02 -20.51
CA ARG A 71 0.58 -3.58 -21.58
C ARG A 71 -0.55 -2.64 -21.97
N ILE A 72 -1.15 -1.97 -20.95
CA ILE A 72 -2.23 -1.00 -21.11
C ILE A 72 -1.66 0.39 -20.79
N ILE A 73 -1.44 1.19 -21.82
CA ILE A 73 -0.89 2.55 -21.70
C ILE A 73 -2.01 3.59 -21.79
N SER A 74 -2.95 3.36 -22.70
CA SER A 74 -4.02 4.30 -23.01
C SER A 74 -5.39 3.63 -22.98
N ALA A 75 -6.46 4.44 -22.87
CA ALA A 75 -7.84 3.94 -22.92
C ALA A 75 -8.19 3.26 -24.26
N ASN A 76 -7.38 3.50 -25.30
CA ASN A 76 -7.54 2.92 -26.63
C ASN A 76 -7.07 1.44 -26.65
N ASP A 77 -6.17 1.04 -25.74
CA ASP A 77 -5.66 -0.32 -25.63
C ASP A 77 -6.68 -1.23 -24.91
N ASP A 78 -7.16 -0.79 -23.75
CA ASP A 78 -8.23 -1.44 -22.98
C ASP A 78 -8.82 -0.44 -21.99
N ALA A 79 -10.01 0.07 -22.29
CA ALA A 79 -10.69 1.07 -21.46
C ALA A 79 -11.16 0.49 -20.11
N VAL A 80 -11.59 -0.79 -20.10
CA VAL A 80 -12.09 -1.46 -18.88
C VAL A 80 -10.93 -1.82 -17.98
N GLY A 81 -9.86 -2.42 -18.52
CA GLY A 81 -8.66 -2.75 -17.77
C GLY A 81 -7.99 -1.51 -17.19
N LEU A 82 -7.93 -0.40 -17.94
CA LEU A 82 -7.40 0.87 -17.46
C LEU A 82 -8.22 1.41 -16.28
N GLN A 83 -9.55 1.41 -16.38
CA GLN A 83 -10.44 1.88 -15.30
C GLN A 83 -10.24 1.07 -14.02
N ILE A 84 -10.14 -0.26 -14.14
CA ILE A 84 -9.93 -1.16 -13.00
C ILE A 84 -8.55 -0.89 -12.38
N SER A 85 -7.48 -0.79 -13.19
CA SER A 85 -6.13 -0.55 -12.70
C SER A 85 -6.01 0.81 -11.99
N GLU A 86 -6.61 1.88 -12.52
CA GLU A 86 -6.61 3.19 -11.85
C GLU A 86 -7.39 3.16 -10.52
N LYS A 87 -8.49 2.40 -10.43
CA LYS A 87 -9.22 2.19 -9.17
C LYS A 87 -8.35 1.44 -8.16
N MET A 88 -7.63 0.38 -8.58
CA MET A 88 -6.70 -0.36 -7.73
C MET A 88 -5.53 0.52 -7.28
N ARG A 89 -4.96 1.35 -8.15
CA ARG A 89 -3.90 2.30 -7.80
C ARG A 89 -4.34 3.32 -6.76
N ASN A 90 -5.54 3.84 -6.88
CA ASN A 90 -6.10 4.73 -5.86
C ASN A 90 -6.30 4.01 -4.54
N GLN A 91 -6.71 2.74 -4.56
CA GLN A 91 -6.84 1.91 -3.36
C GLN A 91 -5.47 1.63 -2.72
N ILE A 92 -4.44 1.28 -3.50
CA ILE A 92 -3.06 1.07 -3.02
C ILE A 92 -2.54 2.33 -2.34
N LYS A 93 -2.65 3.50 -2.99
CA LYS A 93 -2.25 4.79 -2.39
C LYS A 93 -2.99 5.09 -1.09
N GLY A 94 -4.27 4.74 -1.03
CA GLY A 94 -5.09 4.87 0.18
C GLY A 94 -4.61 3.96 1.30
N LEU A 95 -4.31 2.69 0.99
CA LEU A 95 -3.82 1.71 1.95
C LEU A 95 -2.40 2.04 2.46
N ASP A 96 -1.51 2.50 1.59
CA ASP A 96 -0.16 2.95 1.98
C ASP A 96 -0.21 4.15 2.94
N LYS A 97 -1.16 5.07 2.73
CA LYS A 97 -1.40 6.17 3.68
C LYS A 97 -2.03 5.67 4.97
N ALA A 98 -2.94 4.71 4.90
CA ALA A 98 -3.56 4.09 6.07
C ALA A 98 -2.55 3.33 6.94
N SER A 99 -1.61 2.60 6.33
CA SER A 99 -0.51 1.95 7.04
C SER A 99 0.37 2.97 7.79
N ARG A 100 0.77 4.06 7.12
CA ARG A 100 1.52 5.17 7.77
C ARG A 100 0.74 5.83 8.89
N ASN A 101 -0.55 6.10 8.69
CA ASN A 101 -1.41 6.67 9.74
C ASN A 101 -1.49 5.74 10.96
N SER A 102 -1.52 4.42 10.73
CA SER A 102 -1.50 3.43 11.81
C SER A 102 -0.16 3.44 12.56
N GLN A 103 0.96 3.58 11.85
CA GLN A 103 2.30 3.72 12.46
C GLN A 103 2.43 5.01 13.27
N ASP A 104 1.88 6.13 12.77
CA ASP A 104 1.82 7.39 13.53
C ASP A 104 0.99 7.21 14.80
N GLY A 105 -0.14 6.49 14.72
CA GLY A 105 -0.97 6.15 15.87
C GLY A 105 -0.25 5.26 16.88
N ILE A 106 0.52 4.28 16.43
CA ILE A 106 1.35 3.43 17.28
C ILE A 106 2.38 4.27 18.02
N SER A 107 3.09 5.14 17.32
CA SER A 107 4.10 6.04 17.92
C SER A 107 3.48 6.97 18.98
N MET A 108 2.28 7.47 18.71
CA MET A 108 1.52 8.29 19.64
C MET A 108 1.14 7.50 20.91
N LEU A 109 0.62 6.27 20.77
CA LEU A 109 0.29 5.41 21.91
C LEU A 109 1.51 5.00 22.72
N GLN A 110 2.63 4.70 22.07
CA GLN A 110 3.89 4.37 22.76
C GLN A 110 4.41 5.54 23.58
N THR A 111 4.26 6.78 23.09
CA THR A 111 4.63 7.97 23.84
C THR A 111 3.74 8.15 25.08
N ALA A 112 2.44 7.87 24.95
CA ALA A 112 1.50 7.95 26.07
C ALA A 112 1.74 6.83 27.09
N ASP A 113 2.01 5.58 26.65
CA ASP A 113 2.33 4.47 27.54
C ASP A 113 3.62 4.70 28.31
N ALA A 114 4.66 5.24 27.66
CA ALA A 114 5.90 5.60 28.34
C ALA A 114 5.67 6.63 29.45
N ALA A 115 4.83 7.65 29.19
CA ALA A 115 4.49 8.64 30.20
C ALA A 115 3.65 8.06 31.37
N LEU A 116 2.76 7.10 31.08
CA LEU A 116 2.04 6.38 32.13
C LEU A 116 2.97 5.45 32.94
N GLN A 117 4.02 4.91 32.33
CA GLN A 117 5.04 4.15 33.04
C GLN A 117 5.76 5.03 34.07
N GLU A 118 6.20 6.23 33.66
CA GLU A 118 6.81 7.21 34.56
C GLU A 118 5.85 7.62 35.69
N THR A 119 4.57 7.80 35.36
CA THR A 119 3.54 8.08 36.36
C THR A 119 3.39 6.93 37.36
N GLN A 120 3.49 5.69 36.91
CA GLN A 120 3.41 4.52 37.78
C GLN A 120 4.63 4.44 38.71
N ASP A 121 5.83 4.72 38.19
CA ASP A 121 7.06 4.72 38.98
C ASP A 121 7.00 5.81 40.12
N VAL A 122 6.39 6.98 39.81
CA VAL A 122 6.13 8.01 40.80
C VAL A 122 5.12 7.55 41.87
N LEU A 123 4.03 6.87 41.45
CA LEU A 123 3.03 6.31 42.37
C LEU A 123 3.63 5.24 43.28
N ASP A 124 4.50 4.36 42.75
CA ASP A 124 5.21 3.35 43.54
C ASP A 124 6.07 4.02 44.62
N ARG A 125 6.76 5.12 44.29
CA ARG A 125 7.48 5.91 45.28
C ARG A 125 6.57 6.50 46.35
N MET A 126 5.36 6.97 45.97
CA MET A 126 4.36 7.45 46.91
C MET A 126 3.87 6.37 47.86
N VAL A 127 3.76 5.09 47.41
CA VAL A 127 3.44 3.94 48.29
C VAL A 127 4.54 3.74 49.36
N GLU A 128 5.82 3.81 48.96
CA GLU A 128 6.92 3.73 49.89
C GLU A 128 6.84 4.79 50.99
N LEU A 129 6.63 6.06 50.58
CA LEU A 129 6.53 7.19 51.48
C LEU A 129 5.30 7.10 52.40
N THR A 130 4.13 6.72 51.87
CA THR A 130 2.91 6.58 52.68
C THR A 130 3.04 5.42 53.66
N THR A 131 3.71 4.32 53.25
CA THR A 131 4.00 3.19 54.16
C THR A 131 4.99 3.60 55.24
N GLN A 132 6.02 4.41 54.92
CA GLN A 132 6.94 4.97 55.89
C GLN A 132 6.21 5.87 56.88
N ALA A 133 5.32 6.77 56.42
CA ALA A 133 4.54 7.69 57.21
C ALA A 133 3.55 6.98 58.16
N ALA A 134 3.05 5.80 57.78
CA ALA A 134 2.15 4.98 58.58
C ALA A 134 2.85 4.32 59.78
N ASN A 135 4.16 4.52 59.98
CA ASN A 135 4.88 3.99 61.16
C ASN A 135 4.75 4.99 62.33
N ASP A 136 4.32 4.48 63.49
CA ASP A 136 4.15 5.30 64.72
C ASP A 136 5.46 5.78 65.36
N ILE A 137 6.61 5.34 64.87
CA ILE A 137 7.91 5.79 65.36
C ILE A 137 8.25 7.21 64.83
N ASN A 138 7.64 7.62 63.73
CA ASN A 138 7.89 8.91 63.10
C ASN A 138 7.32 10.09 63.95
N THR A 139 8.13 11.11 64.08
CA THR A 139 7.67 12.41 64.71
C THR A 139 6.80 13.16 63.74
N ASP A 140 6.05 14.18 64.24
CA ASP A 140 5.24 15.05 63.38
C ASP A 140 6.11 15.78 62.35
N ALA A 141 7.35 16.19 62.74
CA ALA A 141 8.30 16.83 61.83
C ALA A 141 8.77 15.88 60.68
N ASP A 142 8.93 14.59 60.99
CA ASP A 142 9.27 13.60 59.98
C ASP A 142 8.11 13.38 59.02
N ARG A 143 6.87 13.36 59.49
CA ARG A 143 5.66 13.26 58.68
C ARG A 143 5.45 14.47 57.81
N ASP A 144 5.75 15.68 58.30
CA ASP A 144 5.71 16.90 57.51
C ASP A 144 6.73 16.86 56.37
N ALA A 145 7.96 16.37 56.63
CA ALA A 145 8.95 16.20 55.57
C ALA A 145 8.52 15.17 54.51
N ILE A 146 7.90 14.07 54.93
CA ILE A 146 7.34 13.07 53.98
C ILE A 146 6.20 13.68 53.17
N LYS A 147 5.36 14.51 53.78
CA LYS A 147 4.28 15.19 53.09
C LYS A 147 4.81 16.13 52.01
N ASP A 148 5.85 16.92 52.32
CA ASP A 148 6.49 17.80 51.35
C ASP A 148 7.03 17.02 50.14
N GLU A 149 7.59 15.81 50.35
CA GLU A 149 8.04 14.94 49.25
C GLU A 149 6.85 14.42 48.44
N ILE A 150 5.75 13.99 49.08
CA ILE A 150 4.53 13.56 48.39
C ILE A 150 3.91 14.70 47.56
N ASP A 151 3.91 15.92 48.07
CA ASP A 151 3.42 17.09 47.36
C ASP A 151 4.28 17.41 46.13
N GLN A 152 5.60 17.18 46.17
CA GLN A 152 6.48 17.30 45.02
C GLN A 152 6.20 16.18 43.97
N LEU A 153 5.97 14.96 44.42
CA LEU A 153 5.60 13.83 43.53
C LEU A 153 4.24 14.09 42.87
N ASN A 154 3.28 14.65 43.58
CA ASN A 154 2.00 15.10 43.00
C ASN A 154 2.18 16.15 41.90
N GLN A 155 3.10 17.12 42.10
CA GLN A 155 3.44 18.10 41.07
C GLN A 155 4.13 17.43 39.85
N GLU A 156 4.93 16.41 40.11
CA GLU A 156 5.58 15.67 39.02
C GLU A 156 4.57 14.86 38.18
N ILE A 157 3.57 14.24 38.81
CA ILE A 157 2.45 13.58 38.08
C ILE A 157 1.74 14.59 37.17
N ASP A 158 1.39 15.77 37.73
CA ASP A 158 0.78 16.82 36.91
C ASP A 158 1.71 17.29 35.79
N ARG A 159 3.02 17.45 36.08
CA ARG A 159 3.99 17.84 35.07
C ARG A 159 4.02 16.80 33.92
N ILE A 160 4.07 15.53 34.22
CA ILE A 160 4.05 14.44 33.23
C ILE A 160 2.76 14.53 32.39
N ALA A 161 1.61 14.67 33.06
CA ALA A 161 0.32 14.71 32.35
C ALA A 161 0.21 15.92 31.41
N TYR A 162 0.69 17.12 31.86
CA TYR A 162 0.58 18.35 31.06
C TYR A 162 1.74 18.57 30.08
N THR A 163 2.87 17.91 30.22
CA THR A 163 3.99 18.04 29.26
C THR A 163 3.99 16.99 28.18
N THR A 164 3.37 15.82 28.43
CA THR A 164 3.32 14.75 27.44
C THR A 164 2.42 15.13 26.28
N ASN A 165 3.04 15.40 25.14
CA ASN A 165 2.34 15.77 23.93
C ASN A 165 2.96 15.07 22.71
N PHE A 166 2.15 14.81 21.71
CA PHE A 166 2.56 14.33 20.40
C PHE A 166 2.03 15.30 19.34
N ASN A 167 2.93 15.89 18.57
CA ASN A 167 2.57 16.91 17.57
C ASN A 167 1.69 18.05 18.14
N GLN A 168 2.06 18.58 19.32
CA GLN A 168 1.33 19.64 20.04
C GLN A 168 -0.08 19.24 20.54
N GLN A 169 -0.41 17.95 20.54
CA GLN A 169 -1.65 17.43 21.10
C GLN A 169 -1.35 16.73 22.42
N TYR A 170 -2.00 17.18 23.48
CA TYR A 170 -1.86 16.59 24.81
C TYR A 170 -2.69 15.31 24.89
N MET A 171 -2.10 14.25 25.44
CA MET A 171 -2.68 12.92 25.45
C MET A 171 -3.20 12.50 26.82
N LEU A 172 -2.58 13.01 27.90
CA LEU A 172 -2.83 12.60 29.28
C LEU A 172 -3.45 13.72 30.13
N ALA A 173 -3.81 14.87 29.53
CA ALA A 173 -4.41 15.99 30.24
C ALA A 173 -5.75 16.37 29.60
N GLU A 174 -6.80 16.49 30.42
CA GLU A 174 -8.10 16.99 30.02
C GLU A 174 -8.22 18.48 30.38
N GLY A 175 -8.94 19.29 29.58
CA GLY A 175 -9.19 20.69 29.89
C GLY A 175 -8.18 21.69 29.33
N THR A 176 -7.14 21.26 28.59
CA THR A 176 -6.31 22.21 27.84
C THR A 176 -6.98 22.55 26.50
N PRO A 177 -6.80 23.78 25.95
CA PRO A 177 -7.40 24.15 24.65
C PRO A 177 -7.02 23.27 23.49
N GLN A 178 -5.93 22.50 23.60
CA GLN A 178 -5.42 21.54 22.61
C GLN A 178 -5.77 20.09 22.94
N ALA A 179 -6.34 19.81 24.12
CA ALA A 179 -6.83 18.46 24.44
C ALA A 179 -8.18 18.22 23.75
N ARG A 180 -8.23 17.24 22.87
CA ARG A 180 -9.51 16.83 22.30
C ARG A 180 -10.23 15.90 23.28
N PRO A 181 -11.53 16.09 23.52
CA PRO A 181 -12.25 15.23 24.44
C PRO A 181 -12.38 13.81 23.89
N GLY A 182 -11.87 12.87 24.64
CA GLY A 182 -12.30 11.49 24.67
C GLY A 182 -11.67 10.51 23.68
N TYR A 183 -11.45 10.84 22.41
CA TYR A 183 -10.86 9.89 21.47
C TYR A 183 -10.27 10.55 20.20
N TYR A 184 -9.23 9.93 19.67
CA TYR A 184 -8.65 10.24 18.36
C TYR A 184 -9.07 9.16 17.36
N GLN A 185 -9.48 9.60 16.17
CA GLN A 185 -9.90 8.69 15.12
C GLN A 185 -8.79 8.57 14.08
N ILE A 186 -8.16 7.40 14.00
CA ILE A 186 -7.12 7.09 13.04
C ILE A 186 -7.72 6.33 11.87
N GLN A 187 -7.55 6.86 10.67
CA GLN A 187 -7.99 6.20 9.43
C GLN A 187 -6.99 5.11 9.06
N THR A 188 -7.40 3.86 9.20
CA THR A 188 -6.59 2.64 9.00
C THR A 188 -6.90 1.91 7.69
N GLY A 189 -7.75 2.49 6.84
CA GLY A 189 -8.08 1.90 5.56
C GLY A 189 -8.37 2.93 4.48
N SER A 190 -8.48 2.48 3.23
CA SER A 190 -8.70 3.32 2.04
C SER A 190 -10.14 3.80 1.87
N LEU A 191 -11.10 3.24 2.61
CA LEU A 191 -12.52 3.56 2.50
C LEU A 191 -13.02 4.33 3.73
N ALA A 192 -14.09 5.12 3.54
CA ALA A 192 -14.77 5.79 4.63
C ALA A 192 -15.25 4.75 5.67
N ARG A 193 -15.18 5.09 6.96
CA ARG A 193 -15.52 4.23 8.12
C ARG A 193 -14.50 3.13 8.47
N GLN A 194 -13.37 3.02 7.78
CA GLN A 194 -12.28 2.13 8.16
C GLN A 194 -11.32 2.88 9.10
N SER A 195 -11.77 3.18 10.30
CA SER A 195 -11.00 3.93 11.29
C SER A 195 -11.05 3.25 12.64
N VAL A 196 -9.94 3.32 13.36
CA VAL A 196 -9.80 2.88 14.75
C VAL A 196 -9.89 4.12 15.64
N LYS A 197 -10.63 4.00 16.74
CA LYS A 197 -10.74 5.05 17.76
C LYS A 197 -9.73 4.76 18.86
N ILE A 198 -8.82 5.68 19.09
CA ILE A 198 -7.89 5.65 20.21
C ILE A 198 -8.49 6.48 21.31
N ARG A 199 -8.63 5.89 22.49
CA ARG A 199 -9.11 6.57 23.68
C ARG A 199 -7.92 7.01 24.51
N PHE A 200 -7.87 8.28 24.85
CA PHE A 200 -6.91 8.80 25.82
C PHE A 200 -7.59 9.06 27.16
N VAL A 201 -6.80 9.03 28.19
CA VAL A 201 -7.23 9.14 29.57
C VAL A 201 -6.61 10.38 30.22
N ASN A 202 -7.26 10.89 31.23
CA ASN A 202 -6.71 11.97 32.03
C ASN A 202 -5.90 11.40 33.22
N ALA A 203 -4.58 11.56 33.14
CA ALA A 203 -3.65 11.07 34.18
C ALA A 203 -3.21 12.17 35.16
N SER A 204 -4.02 13.24 35.34
CA SER A 204 -3.75 14.25 36.36
C SER A 204 -3.95 13.69 37.76
N LYS A 205 -3.32 14.30 38.75
CA LYS A 205 -3.46 13.94 40.17
C LYS A 205 -4.92 13.88 40.64
N GLU A 206 -5.78 14.78 40.11
CA GLU A 206 -7.21 14.80 40.45
C GLU A 206 -7.95 13.58 39.94
N SER A 207 -7.66 13.14 38.71
CA SER A 207 -8.28 11.96 38.11
C SER A 207 -7.81 10.65 38.75
N LEU A 208 -6.56 10.57 39.11
CA LEU A 208 -5.99 9.48 39.89
C LEU A 208 -6.53 9.45 41.31
N GLY A 209 -6.85 10.62 41.88
CA GLY A 209 -7.37 10.82 43.23
C GLY A 209 -6.27 10.92 44.28
N VAL A 210 -5.04 11.22 43.87
CA VAL A 210 -3.87 11.34 44.77
C VAL A 210 -3.69 12.74 45.37
N ASP A 211 -4.50 13.72 44.93
CA ASP A 211 -4.53 15.06 45.51
C ASP A 211 -4.95 15.09 47.01
N LYS A 212 -5.66 14.04 47.45
CA LYS A 212 -6.21 13.90 48.84
C LYS A 212 -5.39 13.00 49.74
N VAL A 213 -4.18 12.67 49.32
CA VAL A 213 -3.25 11.87 50.16
C VAL A 213 -2.83 12.72 51.36
N ASP A 214 -3.16 12.21 52.56
CA ASP A 214 -2.82 12.87 53.83
C ASP A 214 -2.02 11.87 54.69
N VAL A 215 -0.87 12.33 55.17
CA VAL A 215 0.06 11.55 55.98
C VAL A 215 0.27 12.18 57.37
N SER A 216 -0.56 13.14 57.76
CA SER A 216 -0.45 13.89 59.03
C SER A 216 -0.67 12.99 60.27
N SER A 217 -1.36 11.87 60.12
CA SER A 217 -1.58 10.91 61.20
C SER A 217 -1.45 9.47 60.74
N HIS A 218 -1.16 8.55 61.66
CA HIS A 218 -1.08 7.09 61.35
C HIS A 218 -2.35 6.61 60.63
N GLN A 219 -3.54 6.98 61.09
CA GLN A 219 -4.79 6.55 60.49
C GLN A 219 -5.04 7.19 59.10
N ALA A 220 -4.60 8.42 58.91
CA ALA A 220 -4.67 9.07 57.60
C ALA A 220 -3.69 8.45 56.61
N ALA A 221 -2.45 8.21 57.03
CA ALA A 221 -1.44 7.50 56.22
C ALA A 221 -1.88 6.09 55.83
N ALA A 222 -2.49 5.33 56.74
CA ALA A 222 -3.02 4.00 56.44
C ALA A 222 -4.14 3.99 55.38
N LYS A 223 -5.02 5.04 55.38
CA LYS A 223 -6.03 5.25 54.32
C LYS A 223 -5.40 5.71 52.98
N SER A 224 -4.37 6.52 53.07
CA SER A 224 -3.65 7.03 51.92
C SER A 224 -2.93 5.94 51.13
N ILE A 225 -2.44 4.88 51.83
CA ILE A 225 -1.88 3.68 51.14
C ILE A 225 -2.91 3.06 50.20
N SER A 226 -4.15 2.85 50.66
CA SER A 226 -5.19 2.29 49.78
C SER A 226 -5.53 3.20 48.60
N THR A 227 -5.55 4.52 48.83
CA THR A 227 -5.82 5.52 47.78
C THR A 227 -4.73 5.50 46.69
N VAL A 228 -3.46 5.41 47.07
CA VAL A 228 -2.34 5.32 46.12
C VAL A 228 -2.33 3.98 45.41
N GLN A 229 -2.69 2.87 46.10
CA GLN A 229 -2.83 1.55 45.46
C GLN A 229 -3.97 1.56 44.43
N ASP A 230 -5.12 2.18 44.72
CA ASP A 230 -6.21 2.37 43.77
C ASP A 230 -5.77 3.20 42.54
N ALA A 231 -4.89 4.20 42.74
CA ALA A 231 -4.32 4.99 41.66
C ALA A 231 -3.39 4.16 40.76
N ILE A 232 -2.56 3.29 41.35
CA ILE A 232 -1.69 2.36 40.60
C ILE A 232 -2.53 1.40 39.77
N GLU A 233 -3.60 0.84 40.35
CA GLU A 233 -4.52 -0.05 39.64
C GLU A 233 -5.16 0.66 38.44
N LYS A 234 -5.61 1.90 38.63
CA LYS A 234 -6.14 2.72 37.52
C LYS A 234 -5.08 2.95 36.42
N ALA A 235 -3.85 3.33 36.81
CA ALA A 235 -2.77 3.54 35.85
C ALA A 235 -2.46 2.24 35.06
N ALA A 236 -2.45 1.11 35.74
CA ALA A 236 -2.25 -0.20 35.12
C ALA A 236 -3.38 -0.57 34.14
N LEU A 237 -4.65 -0.31 34.50
CA LEU A 237 -5.80 -0.49 33.62
C LEU A 237 -5.72 0.38 32.36
N TRP A 238 -5.27 1.62 32.47
CA TRP A 238 -5.08 2.50 31.32
C TRP A 238 -3.96 2.02 30.39
N ARG A 239 -2.87 1.51 30.96
CA ARG A 239 -1.78 0.92 30.17
C ARG A 239 -2.22 -0.36 29.46
N ASP A 240 -3.05 -1.20 30.09
CA ASP A 240 -3.63 -2.38 29.45
C ASP A 240 -4.56 -1.99 28.29
N GLU A 241 -5.38 -0.94 28.47
CA GLU A 241 -6.22 -0.39 27.39
C GLU A 241 -5.36 0.12 26.21
N PHE A 242 -4.25 0.81 26.50
CA PHE A 242 -3.32 1.28 25.45
C PHE A 242 -2.61 0.11 24.75
N GLY A 243 -2.25 -0.91 25.49
CA GLY A 243 -1.69 -2.16 24.93
C GLY A 243 -2.64 -2.82 23.93
N GLY A 244 -3.91 -2.96 24.31
CA GLY A 244 -4.94 -3.51 23.42
C GLY A 244 -5.18 -2.63 22.17
N GLN A 245 -5.18 -1.31 22.31
CA GLN A 245 -5.31 -0.39 21.17
C GLN A 245 -4.08 -0.41 20.27
N LEU A 246 -2.89 -0.57 20.82
CA LEU A 246 -1.63 -0.70 20.10
C LEU A 246 -1.63 -1.97 19.24
N GLU A 247 -2.03 -3.10 19.82
CA GLU A 247 -2.16 -4.36 19.09
C GLU A 247 -3.19 -4.25 17.95
N GLN A 248 -4.32 -3.61 18.21
CA GLN A 248 -5.33 -3.35 17.18
C GLN A 248 -4.79 -2.53 16.02
N LEU A 249 -4.02 -1.47 16.28
CA LEU A 249 -3.38 -0.67 15.22
C LEU A 249 -2.30 -1.44 14.47
N GLN A 250 -1.55 -2.29 15.15
CA GLN A 250 -0.52 -3.12 14.55
C GLN A 250 -1.11 -4.16 13.60
N HIS A 251 -2.22 -4.78 13.99
CA HIS A 251 -2.98 -5.66 13.11
C HIS A 251 -3.60 -4.90 11.93
N ALA A 252 -4.11 -3.68 12.15
CA ALA A 252 -4.65 -2.85 11.08
C ALA A 252 -3.58 -2.44 10.08
N ALA A 253 -2.39 -2.03 10.53
CA ALA A 253 -1.24 -1.72 9.67
C ALA A 253 -0.82 -2.92 8.83
N THR A 254 -0.63 -4.08 9.47
CA THR A 254 -0.25 -5.33 8.81
C THR A 254 -1.30 -5.75 7.76
N ASN A 255 -2.58 -5.65 8.08
CA ASN A 255 -3.66 -5.96 7.14
C ASN A 255 -3.70 -4.98 5.95
N ALA A 256 -3.45 -3.68 6.19
CA ALA A 256 -3.35 -2.67 5.14
C ALA A 256 -2.19 -2.99 4.19
N ASP A 257 -1.03 -3.37 4.71
CA ASP A 257 0.15 -3.74 3.94
C ASP A 257 -0.09 -4.99 3.08
N TYR A 258 -0.65 -6.06 3.66
CA TYR A 258 -1.01 -7.28 2.89
C TYR A 258 -2.05 -7.00 1.81
N THR A 259 -3.05 -6.17 2.12
CA THR A 259 -4.09 -5.82 1.15
C THR A 259 -3.51 -4.95 0.03
N SER A 260 -2.60 -4.01 0.36
CA SER A 260 -1.87 -3.19 -0.62
C SER A 260 -1.05 -4.09 -1.55
N GLN A 261 -0.26 -5.01 -1.01
CA GLN A 261 0.58 -5.94 -1.79
C GLN A 261 -0.26 -6.84 -2.72
N ASN A 262 -1.35 -7.41 -2.22
CA ASN A 262 -2.24 -8.25 -3.03
C ASN A 262 -2.93 -7.44 -4.15
N THR A 263 -3.33 -6.21 -3.85
CA THR A 263 -3.94 -5.31 -4.84
C THR A 263 -2.91 -4.89 -5.88
N GLN A 264 -1.66 -4.61 -5.48
CA GLN A 264 -0.55 -4.31 -6.39
C GLN A 264 -0.22 -5.48 -7.31
N THR A 265 -0.19 -6.70 -6.79
CA THR A 265 0.00 -7.91 -7.61
C THR A 265 -1.14 -8.08 -8.62
N SER A 266 -2.37 -7.81 -8.22
CA SER A 266 -3.53 -7.88 -9.11
C SER A 266 -3.50 -6.77 -10.17
N GLU A 267 -3.07 -5.57 -9.82
CA GLU A 267 -2.89 -4.44 -10.76
C GLU A 267 -1.80 -4.75 -11.77
N SER A 268 -0.67 -5.30 -11.32
CA SER A 268 0.44 -5.74 -12.16
C SER A 268 -0.01 -6.77 -13.20
N ASN A 269 -0.78 -7.77 -12.81
CA ASN A 269 -1.33 -8.78 -13.73
C ASN A 269 -2.25 -8.17 -14.82
N ILE A 270 -2.91 -7.04 -14.52
CA ILE A 270 -3.77 -6.36 -15.49
C ILE A 270 -2.95 -5.46 -16.41
N ARG A 271 -2.03 -4.67 -15.86
CA ARG A 271 -1.41 -3.53 -16.55
C ARG A 271 0.01 -3.77 -17.04
N ASP A 272 0.78 -4.59 -16.36
CA ASP A 272 2.18 -4.81 -16.72
C ASP A 272 2.32 -5.69 -17.96
N THR A 273 3.40 -5.50 -18.71
CA THR A 273 3.73 -6.31 -19.86
C THR A 273 4.80 -7.35 -19.51
N GLU A 274 4.69 -8.53 -20.10
CA GLU A 274 5.76 -9.53 -20.04
C GLU A 274 6.89 -9.11 -20.98
N MET A 275 7.93 -8.47 -20.42
CA MET A 275 9.03 -7.88 -21.17
C MET A 275 9.70 -8.86 -22.16
N ASN A 276 9.85 -10.13 -21.77
CA ASN A 276 10.46 -11.15 -22.62
C ASN A 276 9.64 -11.42 -23.88
N MET A 277 8.32 -11.56 -23.73
CA MET A 277 7.41 -11.78 -24.86
C MET A 277 7.34 -10.56 -25.78
N GLU A 278 7.23 -9.36 -25.19
CA GLU A 278 7.15 -8.12 -25.94
C GLU A 278 8.45 -7.81 -26.71
N LEU A 279 9.62 -8.17 -26.15
CA LEU A 279 10.93 -8.03 -26.83
C LEU A 279 11.01 -8.96 -28.04
N VAL A 280 10.49 -10.19 -27.94
CA VAL A 280 10.42 -11.11 -29.10
C VAL A 280 9.47 -10.56 -30.16
N LEU A 281 8.30 -10.03 -29.77
CA LEU A 281 7.37 -9.40 -30.70
C LEU A 281 7.98 -8.17 -31.38
N HIS A 282 8.66 -7.32 -30.62
CA HIS A 282 9.35 -6.16 -31.18
C HIS A 282 10.44 -6.57 -32.21
N SER A 283 11.26 -7.56 -31.86
CA SER A 283 12.31 -8.08 -32.77
C SER A 283 11.70 -8.67 -34.04
N THR A 284 10.62 -9.43 -33.91
CA THR A 284 9.90 -10.00 -35.05
C THR A 284 9.33 -8.89 -35.94
N ASN A 285 8.67 -7.89 -35.35
CA ASN A 285 8.10 -6.76 -36.09
C ASN A 285 9.21 -5.95 -36.81
N ARG A 286 10.37 -5.77 -36.17
CA ARG A 286 11.54 -5.12 -36.79
C ARG A 286 12.05 -5.87 -38.02
N ILE A 287 12.13 -7.20 -37.94
CA ILE A 287 12.50 -8.06 -39.09
C ILE A 287 11.47 -7.91 -40.19
N LEU A 288 10.16 -7.95 -39.85
CA LEU A 288 9.07 -7.81 -40.81
C LEU A 288 9.10 -6.41 -41.49
N VAL A 289 9.42 -5.36 -40.77
CA VAL A 289 9.59 -4.01 -41.34
C VAL A 289 10.73 -3.99 -42.35
N SER A 290 11.91 -4.54 -41.99
CA SER A 290 13.06 -4.61 -42.89
C SER A 290 12.77 -5.46 -44.15
N ALA A 291 12.12 -6.61 -43.97
CA ALA A 291 11.68 -7.45 -45.09
C ALA A 291 10.67 -6.74 -46.01
N SER A 292 9.66 -6.07 -45.40
CA SER A 292 8.67 -5.31 -46.14
C SER A 292 9.27 -4.16 -46.94
N GLN A 293 10.28 -3.47 -46.38
CA GLN A 293 11.04 -2.42 -47.09
C GLN A 293 11.80 -3.00 -48.29
N SER A 294 12.50 -4.13 -48.12
CA SER A 294 13.23 -4.79 -49.20
C SER A 294 12.31 -5.23 -50.33
N ILE A 295 11.18 -5.83 -50.01
CA ILE A 295 10.17 -6.28 -50.96
C ILE A 295 9.55 -5.08 -51.72
N LEU A 296 9.26 -3.97 -50.99
CA LEU A 296 8.75 -2.76 -51.61
C LEU A 296 9.77 -2.14 -52.60
N ALA A 297 11.06 -2.15 -52.22
CA ALA A 297 12.13 -1.70 -53.12
C ALA A 297 12.21 -2.59 -54.37
N GLN A 298 12.07 -3.93 -54.21
CA GLN A 298 12.04 -4.88 -55.34
C GLN A 298 10.88 -4.56 -56.29
N TYR A 299 9.64 -4.47 -55.80
CA TYR A 299 8.47 -4.15 -56.62
C TYR A 299 8.60 -2.82 -57.38
N ASN A 300 9.25 -1.83 -56.75
CA ASN A 300 9.50 -0.53 -57.43
C ASN A 300 10.59 -0.67 -58.52
N ASN A 301 11.62 -1.49 -58.31
CA ASN A 301 12.66 -1.74 -59.28
C ASN A 301 12.12 -2.57 -60.46
N ASP A 302 11.28 -3.56 -60.21
CA ASP A 302 10.65 -4.39 -61.25
C ASP A 302 9.78 -3.50 -62.19
N ALA A 303 9.02 -2.55 -61.61
CA ALA A 303 8.25 -1.58 -62.39
C ALA A 303 9.15 -0.65 -63.23
N LYS A 304 10.31 -0.21 -62.72
CA LYS A 304 11.28 0.61 -63.46
C LYS A 304 11.95 -0.16 -64.62
N ALA A 305 12.34 -1.43 -64.34
CA ALA A 305 12.94 -2.29 -65.39
C ALA A 305 12.04 -2.49 -66.61
N VAL A 306 10.72 -2.63 -66.37
CA VAL A 306 9.75 -2.73 -67.46
C VAL A 306 9.68 -1.41 -68.25
N LEU A 307 9.73 -0.25 -67.59
CA LEU A 307 9.75 1.05 -68.26
C LEU A 307 11.01 1.28 -69.11
N GLU A 308 12.17 0.70 -68.70
CA GLU A 308 13.40 0.75 -69.48
C GLU A 308 13.37 -0.14 -70.73
N VAL A 309 12.68 -1.30 -70.65
CA VAL A 309 12.51 -2.17 -71.80
C VAL A 309 11.53 -1.61 -72.84
N LEU A 310 10.62 -0.74 -72.42
CA LEU A 310 9.61 -0.08 -73.27
C LEU A 310 10.11 1.23 -73.92
N LYS A 311 11.29 1.70 -73.54
CA LYS A 311 12.01 2.81 -74.20
C LYS A 311 12.93 2.30 -75.31
#